data_d2fc42ad2c385d9448562a92f93d2d43
#
_entry.id   d2fc42ad2c385d9448562a92f93d2d43
#
_cell.length_a   1.000
_cell.length_b   1.000
_cell.length_c   1.000
_cell.angle_alpha   90.00
_cell.angle_beta   90.00
_cell.angle_gamma   90.00
#
_symmetry.space_group_name_H-M   'P 1'
#
loop_
_entity.id
_entity.type
_entity.pdbx_description
1 polymer ?
#
loop_
_entity_poly.entity_id
_entity_poly.type
_entity_poly.pdbx_seq_one_letter_code
_entity_poly.pdbx_strand_id
1 'polypeptide(L)'
;MQKDARLDVLQAIKEAHGKVIKRVHEDVIGRLPTSREQELLKIVRNSPVLEVQRTNYAEDDDTTVIMFNRIIFVASHFVLSYDYTTPLWSGEK
;
A
#
# COMPACT_ATOMS: atom_id res chain seq x y z
N MET A 1 -15.67 -1.18 -13.72
CA MET A 1 -14.83 -1.66 -12.70
C MET A 1 -13.58 -0.87 -12.58
N GLN A 2 -13.21 -0.63 -11.41
CA GLN A 2 -12.07 0.18 -11.19
C GLN A 2 -10.78 -0.61 -11.32
N LYS A 3 -9.79 -0.02 -11.97
CA LYS A 3 -8.55 -0.67 -12.17
C LYS A 3 -7.72 -0.65 -10.89
N ASP A 4 -7.03 -1.71 -10.62
CA ASP A 4 -6.17 -1.78 -9.46
C ASP A 4 -4.86 -1.06 -9.77
N ALA A 5 -4.63 0.07 -9.13
CA ALA A 5 -3.44 0.88 -9.38
C ALA A 5 -2.14 0.13 -9.07
N ARG A 6 -2.20 -0.83 -8.12
CA ARG A 6 -1.00 -1.60 -7.80
C ARG A 6 -0.56 -2.48 -8.96
N LEU A 7 -1.54 -3.06 -9.67
CA LEU A 7 -1.20 -3.88 -10.82
C LEU A 7 -0.56 -3.05 -11.92
N ASP A 8 -1.01 -1.81 -12.11
CA ASP A 8 -0.41 -0.94 -13.10
C ASP A 8 1.04 -0.61 -12.75
N VAL A 9 1.32 -0.36 -11.47
CA VAL A 9 2.68 -0.06 -11.03
C VAL A 9 3.58 -1.27 -11.22
N LEU A 10 3.09 -2.46 -10.88
CA LEU A 10 3.88 -3.67 -11.03
C LEU A 10 4.21 -3.95 -12.48
N GLN A 11 3.26 -3.71 -13.38
CA GLN A 11 3.49 -3.90 -14.79
C GLN A 11 4.53 -2.91 -15.30
N ALA A 12 4.47 -1.67 -14.86
CA ALA A 12 5.43 -0.66 -15.28
C ALA A 12 6.84 -1.00 -14.82
N ILE A 13 6.99 -1.54 -13.61
CA ILE A 13 8.29 -1.94 -13.12
C ILE A 13 8.86 -3.07 -13.94
N LYS A 14 8.03 -4.04 -14.29
CA LYS A 14 8.47 -5.16 -15.10
C LYS A 14 8.97 -4.67 -16.45
N GLU A 15 8.24 -3.77 -17.06
CA GLU A 15 8.61 -3.25 -18.37
C GLU A 15 9.88 -2.42 -18.31
N ALA A 16 10.05 -1.63 -17.26
CA ALA A 16 11.18 -0.74 -17.15
C ALA A 16 12.47 -1.47 -16.76
N HIS A 17 12.36 -2.47 -15.90
CA HIS A 17 13.54 -3.10 -15.31
C HIS A 17 13.71 -4.56 -15.69
N GLY A 18 12.75 -5.13 -16.41
CA GLY A 18 12.81 -6.54 -16.78
C GLY A 18 12.70 -7.47 -15.60
N LYS A 19 12.17 -6.98 -14.48
CA LYS A 19 12.02 -7.79 -13.28
C LYS A 19 10.56 -7.87 -12.88
N VAL A 20 10.21 -9.01 -12.29
CA VAL A 20 8.85 -9.26 -11.82
C VAL A 20 8.83 -9.09 -10.32
N ILE A 21 7.80 -8.42 -9.83
CA ILE A 21 7.60 -8.25 -8.39
C ILE A 21 7.04 -9.54 -7.83
N LYS A 22 7.77 -10.13 -6.90
CA LYS A 22 7.32 -11.36 -6.25
C LYS A 22 6.57 -11.08 -4.96
N ARG A 23 7.05 -10.14 -4.17
CA ARG A 23 6.48 -9.89 -2.87
C ARG A 23 6.31 -8.40 -2.63
N VAL A 24 5.19 -8.04 -2.04
CA VAL A 24 4.91 -6.66 -1.67
C VAL A 24 4.62 -6.65 -0.18
N HIS A 25 5.31 -5.79 0.54
CA HIS A 25 5.07 -5.59 1.96
C HIS A 25 4.52 -4.20 2.16
N GLU A 26 3.43 -4.08 2.92
CA GLU A 26 2.82 -2.80 3.18
C GLU A 26 2.59 -2.61 4.66
N ASP A 27 2.99 -1.46 5.17
CA ASP A 27 2.65 -1.01 6.51
C ASP A 27 1.70 0.16 6.39
N VAL A 28 0.65 0.16 7.21
CA VAL A 28 -0.32 1.24 7.23
C VAL A 28 -0.27 1.89 8.60
N ILE A 29 0.03 3.16 8.64
CA ILE A 29 0.23 3.89 9.88
C ILE A 29 -0.77 5.03 9.96
N GLY A 30 -1.54 5.08 11.04
CA GLY A 30 -2.45 6.20 11.29
C GLY A 30 -1.74 7.25 12.12
N ARG A 31 -1.84 8.51 11.71
CA ARG A 31 -1.20 9.59 12.43
C ARG A 31 -1.82 10.93 12.05
N LEU A 32 -1.41 11.97 12.75
CA LEU A 32 -1.83 13.31 12.39
C LEU A 32 -0.95 13.85 11.28
N PRO A 33 -1.45 14.77 10.47
CA PRO A 33 -0.69 15.27 9.33
C PRO A 33 0.40 16.25 9.75
N THR A 34 1.46 16.29 8.97
CA THR A 34 2.47 17.35 9.12
C THR A 34 1.91 18.65 8.55
N SER A 35 2.59 19.77 8.82
CA SER A 35 2.17 21.05 8.28
C SER A 35 2.14 21.05 6.77
N ARG A 36 3.13 20.41 6.15
CA ARG A 36 3.20 20.35 4.69
C ARG A 36 2.04 19.52 4.14
N GLU A 37 1.71 18.43 4.81
CA GLU A 37 0.59 17.59 4.38
C GLU A 37 -0.72 18.33 4.50
N GLN A 38 -0.88 19.15 5.54
CA GLN A 38 -2.08 19.95 5.69
C GLN A 38 -2.27 20.88 4.50
N GLU A 39 -1.17 21.48 4.04
CA GLU A 39 -1.24 22.37 2.89
C GLU A 39 -1.54 21.59 1.61
N LEU A 40 -0.82 20.51 1.40
CA LEU A 40 -0.95 19.77 0.15
C LEU A 40 -2.28 19.07 0.02
N LEU A 41 -2.79 18.53 1.12
CA LEU A 41 -4.06 17.81 1.11
C LEU A 41 -5.25 18.71 1.44
N LYS A 42 -4.99 19.96 1.81
CA LYS A 42 -6.03 20.94 2.14
C LYS A 42 -6.90 20.43 3.28
N ILE A 43 -6.25 19.95 4.32
CA ILE A 43 -6.93 19.44 5.51
C ILE A 43 -6.46 20.20 6.73
N VAL A 44 -7.22 20.06 7.81
CA VAL A 44 -6.90 20.75 9.06
C VAL A 44 -5.98 19.89 9.92
N ARG A 45 -5.40 20.52 10.94
CA ARG A 45 -4.37 19.90 11.75
C ARG A 45 -4.82 18.62 12.43
N ASN A 46 -6.06 18.54 12.85
CA ASN A 46 -6.55 17.36 13.56
C ASN A 46 -7.28 16.37 12.66
N SER A 47 -7.09 16.48 11.35
CA SER A 47 -7.67 15.53 10.41
C SER A 47 -6.67 14.40 10.21
N PRO A 48 -6.94 13.18 10.68
CA PRO A 48 -5.96 12.10 10.59
C PRO A 48 -5.67 11.70 9.15
N VAL A 49 -4.45 11.21 8.96
CA VAL A 49 -4.05 10.63 7.67
C VAL A 49 -3.57 9.21 7.90
N LEU A 50 -3.57 8.43 6.82
CA LEU A 50 -2.97 7.11 6.80
C LEU A 50 -1.76 7.17 5.89
N GLU A 51 -0.65 6.69 6.40
CA GLU A 51 0.57 6.60 5.61
C GLU A 51 0.78 5.13 5.26
N VAL A 52 0.82 4.83 3.97
CA VAL A 52 1.08 3.47 3.51
C VAL A 52 2.51 3.43 2.99
N GLN A 53 3.31 2.57 3.59
CA GLN A 53 4.70 2.35 3.17
C GLN A 53 4.73 1.02 2.46
N ARG A 54 5.02 1.03 1.18
CA ARG A 54 5.00 -0.17 0.36
C ARG A 54 6.39 -0.48 -0.15
N THR A 55 6.84 -1.70 0.09
CA THR A 55 8.14 -2.18 -0.38
C THR A 55 7.91 -3.31 -1.36
N ASN A 56 8.48 -3.19 -2.55
CA ASN A 56 8.33 -4.21 -3.60
C ASN A 56 9.65 -4.95 -3.75
N TYR A 57 9.58 -6.28 -3.70
CA TYR A 57 10.75 -7.14 -3.76
C TYR A 57 10.79 -7.90 -5.07
N ALA A 58 12.00 -8.17 -5.57
CA ALA A 58 12.18 -8.88 -6.83
C ALA A 58 11.75 -10.33 -6.70
N GLU A 59 11.35 -10.90 -7.85
CA GLU A 59 10.91 -12.28 -7.89
C GLU A 59 12.04 -13.24 -7.56
N ASP A 60 13.23 -12.94 -8.04
CA ASP A 60 14.36 -13.84 -7.90
C ASP A 60 15.17 -13.62 -6.62
N ASP A 61 14.81 -12.65 -5.81
CA ASP A 61 15.58 -12.34 -4.60
C ASP A 61 14.68 -11.64 -3.60
N ASP A 62 14.31 -12.33 -2.55
CA ASP A 62 13.41 -11.78 -1.53
C ASP A 62 13.98 -10.59 -0.81
N THR A 63 15.28 -10.37 -0.89
CA THR A 63 15.91 -9.27 -0.17
C THR A 63 16.18 -8.06 -1.06
N THR A 64 16.00 -8.19 -2.36
CA THR A 64 16.26 -7.08 -3.27
C THR A 64 15.03 -6.21 -3.39
N VAL A 65 15.14 -4.96 -2.93
CA VAL A 65 14.06 -4.00 -3.02
C VAL A 65 14.13 -3.33 -4.39
N ILE A 66 13.04 -3.44 -5.14
CA ILE A 66 12.97 -2.79 -6.46
C ILE A 66 12.43 -1.39 -6.32
N MET A 67 11.42 -1.22 -5.46
CA MET A 67 10.78 0.08 -5.32
C MET A 67 10.20 0.22 -3.93
N PHE A 68 10.32 1.41 -3.38
CA PHE A 68 9.70 1.77 -2.12
C PHE A 68 8.80 2.97 -2.37
N ASN A 69 7.54 2.86 -1.93
CA ASN A 69 6.57 3.93 -2.09
C ASN A 69 6.03 4.33 -0.73
N ARG A 70 5.75 5.61 -0.60
CA ARG A 70 5.14 6.16 0.59
C ARG A 70 3.97 6.99 0.14
N ILE A 71 2.78 6.59 0.55
CA ILE A 71 1.54 7.20 0.07
C ILE A 71 0.76 7.70 1.26
N ILE A 72 0.27 8.94 1.19
CA ILE A 72 -0.48 9.54 2.29
C ILE A 72 -1.92 9.73 1.85
N PHE A 73 -2.85 9.19 2.65
CA PHE A 73 -4.28 9.31 2.39
C PHE A 73 -4.95 10.08 3.51
N VAL A 74 -5.96 10.86 3.15
CA VAL A 74 -6.85 11.42 4.17
C VAL A 74 -7.66 10.27 4.72
N ALA A 75 -7.58 10.05 6.04
CA ALA A 75 -8.15 8.84 6.64
C ALA A 75 -9.65 8.70 6.38
N SER A 76 -10.39 9.78 6.38
CA SER A 76 -11.83 9.71 6.16
C SER A 76 -12.21 9.28 4.75
N HIS A 77 -11.25 9.29 3.81
CA HIS A 77 -11.49 8.88 2.44
C HIS A 77 -10.95 7.49 2.15
N PHE A 78 -10.53 6.77 3.19
CA PHE A 78 -9.84 5.51 2.99
C PHE A 78 -10.55 4.39 3.74
N VAL A 79 -10.74 3.27 3.07
CA VAL A 79 -11.31 2.08 3.68
C VAL A 79 -10.32 0.94 3.45
N LEU A 80 -9.99 0.22 4.53
CA LEU A 80 -9.13 -0.93 4.44
C LEU A 80 -10.03 -2.16 4.59
N SER A 81 -10.07 -2.98 3.55
CA SER A 81 -10.96 -4.14 3.52
C SER A 81 -10.17 -5.41 3.27
N TYR A 82 -10.61 -6.48 3.94
CA TYR A 82 -10.01 -7.78 3.77
C TYR A 82 -11.09 -8.81 3.49
N ASP A 83 -10.72 -9.79 2.70
CA ASP A 83 -11.63 -10.88 2.41
C ASP A 83 -10.75 -12.11 2.22
N TYR A 84 -10.79 -13.00 3.20
CA TYR A 84 -9.95 -14.19 3.13
C TYR A 84 -10.70 -15.37 3.70
N THR A 85 -10.28 -16.57 3.28
CA THR A 85 -10.86 -17.79 3.74
C THR A 85 -9.98 -18.39 4.84
N THR A 86 -10.61 -18.90 5.88
CA THR A 86 -9.86 -19.50 6.97
C THR A 86 -10.05 -21.01 6.92
N PRO A 87 -9.14 -21.71 6.31
CA PRO A 87 -9.29 -23.17 6.15
C PRO A 87 -9.35 -23.89 7.47
N LEU A 88 -8.74 -23.34 8.49
CA LEU A 88 -8.80 -23.99 9.79
C LEU A 88 -10.11 -23.83 10.48
N TRP A 89 -10.96 -22.96 9.98
CA TRP A 89 -12.22 -22.70 10.62
C TRP A 89 -13.26 -23.50 9.92
N SER A 90 -13.25 -24.74 9.99
CA SER A 90 -14.15 -25.56 9.21
C SER A 90 -15.45 -25.79 9.91
N GLY A 91 -15.77 -24.98 10.80
CA GLY A 91 -17.02 -25.11 11.47
C GLY A 91 -16.96 -26.07 12.60
N GLU A 92 -15.85 -26.65 12.85
CA GLU A 92 -15.78 -27.43 13.88
C GLU A 92 -15.29 -26.73 14.93
N LYS A 93 -15.29 -26.78 15.61
CA LYS A 93 -14.88 -26.11 16.59
C LYS A 93 -15.00 -26.75 17.45
#